data_d23ba826809c55ad3a2f18fb969fbfcd
#
_entry.id   d23ba826809c55ad3a2f18fb969fbfcd
#
_cell.length_a   1.000
_cell.length_b   1.000
_cell.length_c   1.000
_cell.angle_alpha   90.00
_cell.angle_beta   90.00
_cell.angle_gamma   90.00
#
_symmetry.space_group_name_H-M   'P 1'
#
loop_
_entity.id
_entity.type
_entity.pdbx_description
1 polymer ?
#
loop_
_entity_poly.entity_id
_entity_poly.type
_entity_poly.pdbx_seq_one_letter_code
_entity_poly.pdbx_strand_id
1 'polypeptide(L)'
;LINRMKKLFLILSVAMFSLGTVDAFAQDNANEGAATEQAAATEQAAVAETTTVADVDAEATIAGESMHHVMMQKFLEGGWAWMLPVLIFLIIGLAVAIERILYLSLSTINSKKFIAQIEEALKNGGIDAAMEVARNTRGPIASIYYQGLLRYNQGLDAVEKSIVSYGSVQTGQMESGLTWIGLFIALSPMLGFMGTVVGMIDAFDAIQAAGDISPTLVAGGIKVALLTTLMGLIAAVILQLFYNYIVSK
;
A
#
# COMPACT_ATOMS: atom_id res chain seq x y z
N LEU A 1 -3.56 11.81 14.13
CA LEU A 1 -2.91 11.38 12.89
C LEU A 1 -3.93 11.08 11.79
N ILE A 2 -4.95 10.27 12.05
CA ILE A 2 -6.03 9.89 11.11
C ILE A 2 -6.73 11.13 10.50
N ASN A 3 -6.98 12.18 11.27
CA ASN A 3 -7.57 13.42 10.78
C ASN A 3 -6.62 14.26 9.90
N ARG A 4 -5.32 14.17 10.13
CA ARG A 4 -4.31 14.79 9.25
C ARG A 4 -4.19 14.03 7.93
N MET A 5 -4.22 12.71 7.95
CA MET A 5 -4.21 11.88 6.74
C MET A 5 -5.47 12.05 5.90
N LYS A 6 -6.65 12.14 6.52
CA LYS A 6 -7.91 12.46 5.79
C LYS A 6 -7.84 13.81 5.08
N LYS A 7 -7.29 14.84 5.72
CA LYS A 7 -7.09 16.15 5.09
C LYS A 7 -6.07 16.11 3.95
N LEU A 8 -4.98 15.35 4.11
CA LEU A 8 -3.96 15.18 3.08
C LEU A 8 -4.49 14.41 1.87
N PHE A 9 -5.31 13.39 2.10
CA PHE A 9 -6.00 12.63 1.05
C PHE A 9 -7.03 13.50 0.31
N LEU A 10 -7.77 14.34 1.03
CA LEU A 10 -8.76 15.26 0.44
C LEU A 10 -8.06 16.33 -0.43
N ILE A 11 -6.93 16.85 0.02
CA ILE A 11 -6.12 17.81 -0.75
C ILE A 11 -5.53 17.12 -1.99
N LEU A 12 -5.04 15.88 -1.86
CA LEU A 12 -4.46 15.11 -2.96
C LEU A 12 -5.53 14.72 -3.99
N SER A 13 -6.74 14.33 -3.54
CA SER A 13 -7.84 13.98 -4.44
C SER A 13 -8.37 15.21 -5.19
N VAL A 14 -8.44 16.36 -4.53
CA VAL A 14 -8.82 17.64 -5.16
C VAL A 14 -7.75 18.09 -6.16
N ALA A 15 -6.46 17.93 -5.83
CA ALA A 15 -5.38 18.25 -6.74
C ALA A 15 -5.34 17.32 -7.97
N MET A 16 -5.69 16.05 -7.81
CA MET A 16 -5.81 15.11 -8.94
C MET A 16 -7.03 15.43 -9.82
N PHE A 17 -8.12 15.89 -9.21
CA PHE A 17 -9.34 16.26 -9.96
C PHE A 17 -9.19 17.58 -10.72
N SER A 18 -8.32 18.47 -10.27
CA SER A 18 -8.06 19.77 -10.94
C SER A 18 -7.07 19.68 -12.10
N LEU A 19 -6.33 18.56 -12.25
CA LEU A 19 -5.40 18.32 -13.35
C LEU A 19 -6.01 17.55 -14.52
N GLY A 20 -7.25 17.10 -14.40
CA GLY A 20 -7.95 16.31 -15.41
C GLY A 20 -9.35 16.79 -15.66
N THR A 21 -9.55 17.99 -16.25
CA THR A 21 -10.79 18.29 -16.94
C THR A 21 -10.78 17.52 -18.26
N VAL A 22 -11.16 16.26 -18.21
CA VAL A 22 -11.69 15.54 -19.36
C VAL A 22 -13.17 15.37 -19.08
N ASP A 23 -13.97 16.24 -19.72
CA ASP A 23 -15.41 16.12 -19.76
C ASP A 23 -15.84 14.77 -20.34
N ALA A 24 -16.91 14.25 -19.74
CA ALA A 24 -17.78 13.19 -20.24
C ALA A 24 -17.21 11.78 -20.37
N PHE A 25 -17.55 10.95 -19.39
CA PHE A 25 -18.21 9.65 -19.61
C PHE A 25 -18.70 9.11 -18.26
N ALA A 26 -19.84 9.59 -17.82
CA ALA A 26 -20.65 8.93 -16.81
C ALA A 26 -21.89 8.38 -17.51
N GLN A 27 -21.85 7.12 -17.87
CA GLN A 27 -23.03 6.24 -17.86
C GLN A 27 -22.68 4.83 -18.34
N ASP A 28 -23.16 3.86 -17.59
CA ASP A 28 -23.15 2.41 -17.81
C ASP A 28 -21.82 1.67 -17.55
N ASN A 29 -21.72 1.05 -16.36
CA ASN A 29 -21.01 -0.22 -16.27
C ASN A 29 -21.14 -0.88 -14.88
N ALA A 30 -22.18 -1.70 -14.73
CA ALA A 30 -22.23 -2.73 -13.71
C ALA A 30 -21.77 -4.11 -14.24
N ASN A 31 -21.27 -4.21 -15.49
CA ASN A 31 -20.95 -5.48 -16.13
C ASN A 31 -19.53 -5.59 -16.73
N GLU A 32 -18.66 -4.63 -16.51
CA GLU A 32 -17.30 -4.59 -17.13
C GLU A 32 -16.15 -5.12 -16.25
N GLY A 33 -16.39 -5.47 -15.00
CA GLY A 33 -15.33 -5.99 -14.13
C GLY A 33 -14.69 -7.30 -14.59
N ALA A 34 -15.45 -8.15 -15.29
CA ALA A 34 -14.96 -9.44 -15.77
C ALA A 34 -14.26 -9.35 -17.15
N ALA A 35 -14.61 -8.35 -17.96
CA ALA A 35 -14.05 -8.18 -19.30
C ALA A 35 -12.68 -7.48 -19.28
N THR A 36 -12.44 -6.61 -18.29
CA THR A 36 -11.19 -5.86 -18.15
C THR A 36 -10.04 -6.75 -17.67
N GLU A 37 -10.32 -7.76 -16.84
CA GLU A 37 -9.32 -8.70 -16.35
C GLU A 37 -8.86 -9.66 -17.45
N GLN A 38 -9.75 -10.01 -18.36
CA GLN A 38 -9.45 -10.90 -19.48
C GLN A 38 -8.74 -10.19 -20.64
N ALA A 39 -9.00 -8.89 -20.84
CA ALA A 39 -8.28 -8.06 -21.81
C ALA A 39 -6.84 -7.79 -21.36
N ALA A 40 -6.61 -7.54 -20.06
CA ALA A 40 -5.27 -7.36 -19.50
C ALA A 40 -4.41 -8.65 -19.61
N ALA A 41 -5.03 -9.82 -19.43
CA ALA A 41 -4.33 -11.11 -19.57
C ALA A 41 -3.98 -11.44 -21.03
N THR A 42 -4.81 -11.02 -21.98
CA THR A 42 -4.57 -11.27 -23.41
C THR A 42 -3.50 -10.32 -23.98
N GLU A 43 -3.45 -9.09 -23.48
CA GLU A 43 -2.44 -8.10 -23.88
C GLU A 43 -1.05 -8.47 -23.32
N GLN A 44 -0.98 -9.05 -22.12
CA GLN A 44 0.27 -9.58 -21.56
C GLN A 44 0.80 -10.78 -22.34
N ALA A 45 -0.05 -11.62 -22.91
CA ALA A 45 0.36 -12.77 -23.73
C ALA A 45 0.90 -12.34 -25.12
N ALA A 46 0.33 -11.29 -25.71
CA ALA A 46 0.76 -10.77 -27.01
C ALA A 46 2.10 -10.03 -26.95
N VAL A 47 2.41 -9.40 -25.80
CA VAL A 47 3.68 -8.69 -25.57
C VAL A 47 4.84 -9.67 -25.31
N ALA A 48 4.54 -10.85 -24.72
CA ALA A 48 5.58 -11.84 -24.42
C ALA A 48 6.21 -12.48 -25.66
N GLU A 49 5.50 -12.53 -26.80
CA GLU A 49 6.02 -13.14 -28.04
C GLU A 49 6.91 -12.22 -28.88
N THR A 50 6.86 -10.90 -28.65
CA THR A 50 7.61 -9.94 -29.49
C THR A 50 8.94 -9.49 -28.88
N THR A 51 9.25 -9.86 -27.64
CA THR A 51 10.41 -9.31 -26.89
C THR A 51 11.70 -10.14 -27.03
N THR A 52 11.76 -11.16 -27.88
CA THR A 52 12.90 -12.11 -27.90
C THR A 52 14.05 -11.78 -28.83
N VAL A 53 14.06 -10.67 -29.57
CA VAL A 53 15.11 -10.45 -30.62
C VAL A 53 15.89 -9.11 -30.50
N ALA A 54 15.52 -8.17 -29.63
CA ALA A 54 16.15 -6.85 -29.61
C ALA A 54 16.97 -6.47 -28.37
N ASP A 55 17.01 -7.31 -27.30
CA ASP A 55 17.53 -6.90 -25.99
C ASP A 55 18.93 -7.41 -25.61
N VAL A 56 19.66 -8.08 -26.51
CA VAL A 56 20.98 -8.64 -26.17
C VAL A 56 22.10 -7.57 -26.16
N ASP A 57 21.90 -6.46 -26.86
CA ASP A 57 22.90 -5.40 -26.95
C ASP A 57 22.71 -4.25 -25.91
N ALA A 58 21.55 -4.19 -25.26
CA ALA A 58 21.26 -3.16 -24.25
C ALA A 58 21.86 -3.47 -22.88
N GLU A 59 22.06 -4.75 -22.56
CA GLU A 59 22.53 -5.19 -21.25
C GLU A 59 24.04 -4.92 -21.03
N ALA A 60 24.83 -4.84 -22.11
CA ALA A 60 26.26 -4.56 -22.04
C ALA A 60 26.60 -3.09 -21.76
N THR A 61 25.69 -2.16 -22.04
CA THR A 61 25.93 -0.71 -21.87
C THR A 61 25.58 -0.24 -20.45
N ILE A 62 24.79 -1.02 -19.70
CA ILE A 62 24.28 -0.66 -18.36
C ILE A 62 25.34 -0.84 -17.26
N ALA A 63 26.40 -1.58 -17.52
CA ALA A 63 27.45 -1.88 -16.52
C ALA A 63 28.34 -0.68 -16.15
N GLY A 64 28.25 0.44 -16.87
CA GLY A 64 29.03 1.65 -16.62
C GLY A 64 28.28 2.84 -16.03
N GLU A 65 26.96 2.83 -16.07
CA GLU A 65 26.15 3.91 -15.50
C GLU A 65 25.67 3.56 -14.09
N SER A 66 25.72 4.53 -13.19
CA SER A 66 25.19 4.38 -11.85
C SER A 66 23.71 3.97 -11.93
N MET A 67 23.30 2.89 -11.24
CA MET A 67 21.92 2.39 -11.16
C MET A 67 20.89 3.52 -10.93
N HIS A 68 21.28 4.51 -10.16
CA HIS A 68 20.47 5.71 -9.91
C HIS A 68 20.24 6.55 -11.18
N HIS A 69 21.25 6.68 -12.04
CA HIS A 69 21.15 7.45 -13.28
C HIS A 69 20.21 6.77 -14.29
N VAL A 70 20.33 5.45 -14.43
CA VAL A 70 19.44 4.63 -15.27
C VAL A 70 17.99 4.73 -14.80
N MET A 71 17.77 4.63 -13.48
CA MET A 71 16.43 4.70 -12.90
C MET A 71 15.79 6.09 -13.09
N MET A 72 16.57 7.17 -12.91
CA MET A 72 16.11 8.53 -13.14
C MET A 72 15.79 8.78 -14.62
N GLN A 73 16.62 8.28 -15.54
CA GLN A 73 16.40 8.39 -16.96
C GLN A 73 15.12 7.66 -17.38
N LYS A 74 14.92 6.42 -16.91
CA LYS A 74 13.70 5.65 -17.16
C LYS A 74 12.46 6.31 -16.59
N PHE A 75 12.57 6.95 -15.43
CA PHE A 75 11.50 7.74 -14.84
C PHE A 75 11.09 8.94 -15.71
N LEU A 76 12.07 9.66 -16.27
CA LEU A 76 11.81 10.78 -17.18
C LEU A 76 11.23 10.30 -18.52
N GLU A 77 11.76 9.18 -19.06
CA GLU A 77 11.28 8.57 -20.30
C GLU A 77 9.85 8.02 -20.20
N GLY A 78 9.42 7.55 -19.01
CA GLY A 78 8.09 6.99 -18.77
C GLY A 78 6.97 8.03 -18.61
N GLY A 79 7.25 9.33 -18.84
CA GLY A 79 6.27 10.39 -18.68
C GLY A 79 6.08 10.79 -17.20
N TRP A 80 6.74 11.86 -16.81
CA TRP A 80 6.77 12.34 -15.42
C TRP A 80 5.36 12.54 -14.79
N ALA A 81 4.39 12.96 -15.61
CA ALA A 81 3.03 13.24 -15.15
C ALA A 81 2.30 12.00 -14.64
N TRP A 82 2.55 10.82 -15.21
CA TRP A 82 1.92 9.55 -14.83
C TRP A 82 2.77 8.76 -13.83
N MET A 83 4.07 8.88 -13.87
CA MET A 83 4.95 8.21 -12.91
C MET A 83 4.94 8.88 -11.53
N LEU A 84 4.73 10.20 -11.46
CA LEU A 84 4.74 10.97 -10.22
C LEU A 84 3.64 10.52 -9.24
N PRO A 85 2.36 10.32 -9.64
CA PRO A 85 1.34 9.78 -8.74
C PRO A 85 1.68 8.41 -8.16
N VAL A 86 2.25 7.51 -8.95
CA VAL A 86 2.67 6.17 -8.48
C VAL A 86 3.77 6.31 -7.44
N LEU A 87 4.75 7.18 -7.68
CA LEU A 87 5.83 7.45 -6.73
C LEU A 87 5.30 8.05 -5.42
N ILE A 88 4.35 8.98 -5.50
CA ILE A 88 3.71 9.57 -4.32
C ILE A 88 2.99 8.49 -3.50
N PHE A 89 2.24 7.58 -4.14
CA PHE A 89 1.57 6.48 -3.44
C PHE A 89 2.55 5.51 -2.81
N LEU A 90 3.67 5.23 -3.47
CA LEU A 90 4.75 4.43 -2.88
C LEU A 90 5.32 5.09 -1.62
N ILE A 91 5.65 6.38 -1.68
CA ILE A 91 6.22 7.12 -0.54
C ILE A 91 5.23 7.19 0.63
N ILE A 92 3.96 7.52 0.37
CA ILE A 92 2.94 7.60 1.42
C ILE A 92 2.67 6.20 2.00
N GLY A 93 2.54 5.18 1.15
CA GLY A 93 2.33 3.81 1.58
C GLY A 93 3.49 3.29 2.42
N LEU A 94 4.73 3.58 2.04
CA LEU A 94 5.92 3.22 2.79
C LEU A 94 5.99 3.97 4.14
N ALA A 95 5.65 5.26 4.17
CA ALA A 95 5.61 6.04 5.40
C ALA A 95 4.60 5.47 6.40
N VAL A 96 3.40 5.09 5.94
CA VAL A 96 2.39 4.44 6.78
C VAL A 96 2.86 3.06 7.24
N ALA A 97 3.50 2.29 6.36
CA ALA A 97 4.03 0.97 6.71
C ALA A 97 5.11 1.07 7.80
N ILE A 98 6.06 1.99 7.68
CA ILE A 98 7.11 2.21 8.68
C ILE A 98 6.49 2.68 10.00
N GLU A 99 5.54 3.60 9.98
CA GLU A 99 4.83 4.04 11.19
C GLU A 99 4.18 2.85 11.90
N ARG A 100 3.52 1.95 11.15
CA ARG A 100 2.85 0.77 11.71
C ARG A 100 3.84 -0.23 12.28
N ILE A 101 4.93 -0.50 11.59
CA ILE A 101 5.99 -1.39 12.08
C ILE A 101 6.56 -0.86 13.40
N LEU A 102 6.84 0.42 13.50
CA LEU A 102 7.34 1.04 14.72
C LEU A 102 6.29 0.96 15.84
N TYR A 103 5.03 1.28 15.56
CA TYR A 103 3.95 1.18 16.53
C TYR A 103 3.78 -0.23 17.09
N LEU A 104 3.70 -1.25 16.23
CA LEU A 104 3.57 -2.64 16.66
C LEU A 104 4.81 -3.12 17.41
N SER A 105 6.01 -2.74 16.96
CA SER A 105 7.25 -3.11 17.62
C SER A 105 7.35 -2.54 19.04
N LEU A 106 6.93 -1.29 19.24
CA LEU A 106 6.90 -0.65 20.55
C LEU A 106 5.77 -1.16 21.45
N SER A 107 4.70 -1.70 20.86
CA SER A 107 3.55 -2.25 21.59
C SER A 107 3.76 -3.70 22.00
N THR A 108 4.75 -4.38 21.43
CA THR A 108 5.04 -5.79 21.74
C THR A 108 5.75 -5.88 23.08
N ILE A 109 5.15 -6.63 24.00
CA ILE A 109 5.73 -6.96 25.31
C ILE A 109 5.99 -8.46 25.42
N ASN A 110 6.89 -8.85 26.32
CA ASN A 110 7.11 -10.25 26.62
C ASN A 110 5.95 -10.77 27.48
N SER A 111 4.95 -11.39 26.83
CA SER A 111 3.71 -11.87 27.47
C SER A 111 4.00 -12.87 28.61
N LYS A 112 5.01 -13.74 28.45
CA LYS A 112 5.37 -14.73 29.49
C LYS A 112 5.87 -14.04 30.77
N LYS A 113 6.74 -13.05 30.60
CA LYS A 113 7.28 -12.28 31.74
C LYS A 113 6.17 -11.45 32.41
N PHE A 114 5.30 -10.83 31.61
CA PHE A 114 4.18 -10.05 32.13
C PHE A 114 3.20 -10.91 32.94
N ILE A 115 2.81 -12.09 32.43
CA ILE A 115 1.92 -13.02 33.15
C ILE A 115 2.54 -13.46 34.47
N ALA A 116 3.83 -13.80 34.48
CA ALA A 116 4.53 -14.17 35.72
C ALA A 116 4.53 -13.02 36.75
N GLN A 117 4.71 -11.78 36.32
CA GLN A 117 4.61 -10.61 37.20
C GLN A 117 3.20 -10.38 37.76
N ILE A 118 2.18 -10.61 36.95
CA ILE A 118 0.76 -10.53 37.40
C ILE A 118 0.45 -11.65 38.42
N GLU A 119 0.94 -12.88 38.17
CA GLU A 119 0.75 -13.99 39.11
C GLU A 119 1.44 -13.75 40.44
N GLU A 120 2.66 -13.22 40.43
CA GLU A 120 3.43 -12.88 41.62
C GLU A 120 2.74 -11.75 42.40
N ALA A 121 2.30 -10.69 41.71
CA ALA A 121 1.57 -9.59 42.33
C ALA A 121 0.25 -10.05 42.95
N LEU A 122 -0.46 -10.97 42.28
CA LEU A 122 -1.71 -11.53 42.78
C LEU A 122 -1.52 -12.36 44.06
N LYS A 123 -0.41 -13.12 44.14
CA LYS A 123 -0.07 -13.93 45.33
C LYS A 123 0.36 -13.07 46.53
N ASN A 124 1.09 -11.99 46.29
CA ASN A 124 1.71 -11.19 47.36
C ASN A 124 0.84 -10.02 47.84
N GLY A 125 0.02 -9.44 46.94
CA GLY A 125 -0.72 -8.21 47.23
C GLY A 125 -2.17 -8.22 46.73
N GLY A 126 -2.65 -9.37 46.21
CA GLY A 126 -4.03 -9.49 45.76
C GLY A 126 -4.30 -8.75 44.42
N ILE A 127 -5.57 -8.49 44.18
CA ILE A 127 -6.08 -7.92 42.92
C ILE A 127 -5.59 -6.50 42.70
N ASP A 128 -5.49 -5.70 43.76
CA ASP A 128 -5.05 -4.30 43.65
C ASP A 128 -3.59 -4.18 43.20
N ALA A 129 -2.71 -5.05 43.73
CA ALA A 129 -1.31 -5.12 43.28
C ALA A 129 -1.20 -5.60 41.85
N ALA A 130 -1.97 -6.59 41.40
CA ALA A 130 -2.02 -7.05 40.03
C ALA A 130 -2.54 -5.95 39.07
N MET A 131 -3.53 -5.18 39.51
CA MET A 131 -4.05 -4.04 38.76
C MET A 131 -3.01 -2.94 38.56
N GLU A 132 -2.19 -2.67 39.59
CA GLU A 132 -1.12 -1.69 39.50
C GLU A 132 -0.02 -2.12 38.51
N VAL A 133 0.38 -3.39 38.54
CA VAL A 133 1.32 -3.95 37.56
C VAL A 133 0.77 -3.83 36.14
N ALA A 134 -0.49 -4.19 35.91
CA ALA A 134 -1.14 -4.07 34.61
C ALA A 134 -1.25 -2.62 34.13
N ARG A 135 -1.53 -1.67 35.03
CA ARG A 135 -1.62 -0.24 34.73
C ARG A 135 -0.27 0.37 34.33
N ASN A 136 0.79 -0.06 35.00
CA ASN A 136 2.15 0.47 34.78
C ASN A 136 2.86 -0.17 33.59
N THR A 137 2.32 -1.27 33.06
CA THR A 137 2.89 -1.95 31.89
C THR A 137 2.25 -1.40 30.60
N ARG A 138 3.10 -1.02 29.61
CA ARG A 138 2.62 -0.57 28.31
C ARG A 138 2.27 -1.77 27.43
N GLY A 139 1.25 -1.60 26.60
CA GLY A 139 0.88 -2.56 25.55
C GLY A 139 -0.57 -3.02 25.62
N PRO A 140 -1.10 -3.55 24.51
CA PRO A 140 -2.50 -3.97 24.40
C PRO A 140 -2.85 -5.09 25.38
N ILE A 141 -1.93 -6.05 25.57
CA ILE A 141 -2.12 -7.17 26.51
C ILE A 141 -2.32 -6.66 27.92
N ALA A 142 -1.46 -5.75 28.39
CA ALA A 142 -1.57 -5.19 29.74
C ALA A 142 -2.87 -4.42 29.93
N SER A 143 -3.31 -3.68 28.94
CA SER A 143 -4.58 -2.94 28.97
C SER A 143 -5.79 -3.87 29.03
N ILE A 144 -5.77 -5.02 28.34
CA ILE A 144 -6.83 -6.02 28.38
C ILE A 144 -6.89 -6.66 29.77
N TYR A 145 -5.73 -7.04 30.35
CA TYR A 145 -5.67 -7.57 31.72
C TYR A 145 -6.19 -6.56 32.74
N TYR A 146 -5.79 -5.29 32.62
CA TYR A 146 -6.30 -4.23 33.50
C TYR A 146 -7.82 -4.11 33.45
N GLN A 147 -8.42 -4.15 32.25
CA GLN A 147 -9.88 -4.08 32.10
C GLN A 147 -10.61 -5.30 32.68
N GLY A 148 -10.01 -6.49 32.59
CA GLY A 148 -10.53 -7.70 33.23
C GLY A 148 -10.49 -7.60 34.77
N LEU A 149 -9.33 -7.22 35.31
CA LEU A 149 -9.14 -7.10 36.77
C LEU A 149 -10.06 -6.03 37.37
N LEU A 150 -10.30 -4.92 36.67
CA LEU A 150 -11.20 -3.85 37.12
C LEU A 150 -12.63 -4.34 37.35
N ARG A 151 -13.06 -5.37 36.63
CA ARG A 151 -14.43 -5.94 36.72
C ARG A 151 -14.52 -7.25 37.51
N TYR A 152 -13.46 -7.64 38.20
CA TYR A 152 -13.40 -8.88 38.95
C TYR A 152 -14.58 -9.01 39.97
N ASN A 153 -14.93 -7.91 40.63
CA ASN A 153 -16.00 -7.88 41.62
C ASN A 153 -17.43 -8.06 41.03
N GLN A 154 -17.55 -7.98 39.69
CA GLN A 154 -18.84 -8.12 38.98
C GLN A 154 -19.14 -9.58 38.56
N GLY A 155 -18.21 -10.49 38.84
CA GLY A 155 -18.32 -11.91 38.48
C GLY A 155 -17.61 -12.26 37.17
N LEU A 156 -17.44 -13.58 36.98
CA LEU A 156 -16.63 -14.13 35.87
C LEU A 156 -17.19 -13.77 34.49
N ASP A 157 -18.51 -13.81 34.32
CA ASP A 157 -19.16 -13.46 33.04
C ASP A 157 -18.90 -11.99 32.62
N ALA A 158 -18.88 -11.09 33.60
CA ALA A 158 -18.60 -9.67 33.36
C ALA A 158 -17.14 -9.44 32.98
N VAL A 159 -16.23 -10.19 33.60
CA VAL A 159 -14.78 -10.17 33.27
C VAL A 159 -14.55 -10.66 31.85
N GLU A 160 -15.10 -11.83 31.49
CA GLU A 160 -14.97 -12.42 30.16
C GLU A 160 -15.50 -11.46 29.09
N LYS A 161 -16.72 -10.95 29.27
CA LYS A 161 -17.33 -10.00 28.33
C LYS A 161 -16.52 -8.73 28.16
N SER A 162 -15.90 -8.25 29.23
CA SER A 162 -15.02 -7.10 29.21
C SER A 162 -13.74 -7.35 28.43
N ILE A 163 -13.10 -8.50 28.66
CA ILE A 163 -11.87 -8.90 27.97
C ILE A 163 -12.11 -9.03 26.47
N VAL A 164 -13.19 -9.72 26.07
CA VAL A 164 -13.56 -9.90 24.66
C VAL A 164 -13.88 -8.55 24.00
N SER A 165 -14.71 -7.73 24.64
CA SER A 165 -15.10 -6.43 24.10
C SER A 165 -13.91 -5.48 23.96
N TYR A 166 -13.08 -5.37 24.98
CA TYR A 166 -11.92 -4.49 24.94
C TYR A 166 -10.82 -5.04 24.03
N GLY A 167 -10.67 -6.37 23.98
CA GLY A 167 -9.77 -7.05 23.07
C GLY A 167 -10.08 -6.73 21.61
N SER A 168 -11.35 -6.77 21.22
CA SER A 168 -11.78 -6.42 19.87
C SER A 168 -11.48 -4.95 19.52
N VAL A 169 -11.65 -4.02 20.47
CA VAL A 169 -11.27 -2.62 20.28
C VAL A 169 -9.75 -2.47 20.08
N GLN A 170 -8.95 -3.19 20.87
CA GLN A 170 -7.49 -3.18 20.74
C GLN A 170 -7.03 -3.75 19.39
N THR A 171 -7.62 -4.86 18.95
CA THR A 171 -7.35 -5.44 17.62
C THR A 171 -7.67 -4.43 16.52
N GLY A 172 -8.84 -3.79 16.55
CA GLY A 172 -9.18 -2.75 15.58
C GLY A 172 -8.22 -1.55 15.57
N GLN A 173 -7.64 -1.20 16.73
CA GLN A 173 -6.59 -0.15 16.78
C GLN A 173 -5.27 -0.62 16.18
N MET A 174 -4.90 -1.90 16.36
CA MET A 174 -3.69 -2.48 15.77
C MET A 174 -3.82 -2.63 14.25
N GLU A 175 -4.98 -3.00 13.75
CA GLU A 175 -5.29 -3.11 12.32
C GLU A 175 -5.51 -1.74 11.65
N SER A 176 -5.70 -0.69 12.43
CA SER A 176 -5.87 0.67 11.91
C SER A 176 -4.67 1.08 11.05
N GLY A 177 -4.92 1.48 9.82
CA GLY A 177 -3.88 1.87 8.85
C GLY A 177 -3.51 0.77 7.85
N LEU A 178 -3.74 -0.53 8.13
CA LEU A 178 -3.54 -1.59 7.15
C LEU A 178 -4.45 -1.41 5.93
N THR A 179 -5.69 -0.96 6.16
CA THR A 179 -6.64 -0.65 5.08
C THR A 179 -6.08 0.38 4.10
N TRP A 180 -5.33 1.39 4.59
CA TRP A 180 -4.71 2.39 3.73
C TRP A 180 -3.55 1.82 2.92
N ILE A 181 -2.73 0.96 3.53
CA ILE A 181 -1.65 0.28 2.80
C ILE A 181 -2.25 -0.61 1.72
N GLY A 182 -3.31 -1.38 2.04
CA GLY A 182 -4.03 -2.21 1.07
C GLY A 182 -4.61 -1.40 -0.09
N LEU A 183 -5.14 -0.21 0.18
CA LEU A 183 -5.61 0.71 -0.85
C LEU A 183 -4.48 1.14 -1.80
N PHE A 184 -3.32 1.52 -1.28
CA PHE A 184 -2.18 1.92 -2.12
C PHE A 184 -1.61 0.76 -2.93
N ILE A 185 -1.63 -0.47 -2.38
CA ILE A 185 -1.26 -1.69 -3.11
C ILE A 185 -2.17 -1.91 -4.31
N ALA A 186 -3.48 -1.72 -4.14
CA ALA A 186 -4.46 -1.89 -5.22
C ALA A 186 -4.39 -0.76 -6.26
N LEU A 187 -4.22 0.48 -5.82
CA LEU A 187 -4.22 1.65 -6.71
C LEU A 187 -2.93 1.78 -7.53
N SER A 188 -1.78 1.31 -7.02
CA SER A 188 -0.51 1.47 -7.74
C SER A 188 -0.50 0.78 -9.11
N PRO A 189 -0.92 -0.48 -9.26
CA PRO A 189 -1.03 -1.12 -10.58
C PRO A 189 -2.10 -0.47 -11.46
N MET A 190 -3.22 -0.04 -10.89
CA MET A 190 -4.28 0.62 -11.64
C MET A 190 -3.80 1.94 -12.27
N LEU A 191 -3.01 2.72 -11.54
CA LEU A 191 -2.36 3.91 -12.08
C LEU A 191 -1.32 3.57 -13.15
N GLY A 192 -0.56 2.49 -12.95
CA GLY A 192 0.36 1.99 -13.97
C GLY A 192 -0.39 1.62 -15.25
N PHE A 193 -1.49 0.89 -15.15
CA PHE A 193 -2.34 0.53 -16.29
C PHE A 193 -2.95 1.77 -16.96
N MET A 194 -3.43 2.75 -16.18
CA MET A 194 -3.92 4.01 -16.75
C MET A 194 -2.84 4.74 -17.57
N GLY A 195 -1.59 4.67 -17.12
CA GLY A 195 -0.45 5.19 -17.87
C GLY A 195 -0.23 4.48 -19.22
N THR A 196 -0.54 3.16 -19.34
CA THR A 196 -0.47 2.48 -20.65
C THR A 196 -1.52 2.98 -21.62
N VAL A 197 -2.74 3.15 -21.14
CA VAL A 197 -3.84 3.66 -21.98
C VAL A 197 -3.50 5.05 -22.54
N VAL A 198 -3.04 5.95 -21.67
CA VAL A 198 -2.66 7.31 -22.10
C VAL A 198 -1.43 7.30 -23.02
N GLY A 199 -0.40 6.52 -22.69
CA GLY A 199 0.79 6.41 -23.54
C GLY A 199 0.48 5.89 -24.94
N MET A 200 -0.50 4.99 -25.08
CA MET A 200 -0.97 4.53 -26.39
C MET A 200 -1.80 5.60 -27.12
N ILE A 201 -2.65 6.35 -26.40
CA ILE A 201 -3.39 7.48 -27.00
C ILE A 201 -2.40 8.51 -27.54
N ASP A 202 -1.42 8.92 -26.76
CA ASP A 202 -0.38 9.87 -27.19
C ASP A 202 0.40 9.37 -28.44
N ALA A 203 0.65 8.05 -28.51
CA ALA A 203 1.30 7.45 -29.69
C ALA A 203 0.41 7.56 -30.94
N PHE A 204 -0.88 7.28 -30.84
CA PHE A 204 -1.81 7.39 -31.96
C PHE A 204 -2.04 8.86 -32.37
N ASP A 205 -2.11 9.78 -31.44
CA ASP A 205 -2.21 11.21 -31.72
C ASP A 205 -0.97 11.72 -32.47
N ALA A 206 0.22 11.22 -32.08
CA ALA A 206 1.46 11.55 -32.79
C ALA A 206 1.49 11.02 -34.24
N ILE A 207 0.96 9.81 -34.48
CA ILE A 207 0.83 9.23 -35.84
C ILE A 207 -0.17 10.07 -36.66
N GLN A 208 -1.30 10.43 -36.08
CA GLN A 208 -2.31 11.27 -36.75
C GLN A 208 -1.74 12.62 -37.14
N ALA A 209 -0.99 13.26 -36.25
CA ALA A 209 -0.35 14.56 -36.53
C ALA A 209 0.74 14.48 -37.60
N ALA A 210 1.52 13.38 -37.62
CA ALA A 210 2.58 13.18 -38.60
C ALA A 210 2.05 12.81 -39.98
N GLY A 211 0.84 12.24 -40.09
CA GLY A 211 0.25 11.79 -41.36
C GLY A 211 0.92 10.54 -41.96
N ASP A 212 1.90 9.97 -41.30
CA ASP A 212 2.61 8.75 -41.70
C ASP A 212 2.96 7.91 -40.48
N ILE A 213 3.01 6.57 -40.64
CA ILE A 213 3.34 5.62 -39.59
C ILE A 213 4.85 5.47 -39.49
N SER A 214 5.46 6.19 -38.56
CA SER A 214 6.87 6.02 -38.23
C SER A 214 7.05 4.99 -37.11
N PRO A 215 7.85 3.91 -37.31
CA PRO A 215 8.12 2.93 -36.23
C PRO A 215 8.69 3.55 -34.97
N THR A 216 9.47 4.63 -35.09
CA THR A 216 10.08 5.34 -33.96
C THR A 216 9.05 6.07 -33.08
N LEU A 217 8.01 6.68 -33.69
CA LEU A 217 6.91 7.34 -32.96
C LEU A 217 6.11 6.33 -32.19
N VAL A 218 5.75 5.19 -32.82
CA VAL A 218 5.00 4.11 -32.17
C VAL A 218 5.81 3.52 -31.01
N ALA A 219 7.07 3.20 -31.24
CA ALA A 219 7.96 2.63 -30.22
C ALA A 219 8.12 3.57 -29.01
N GLY A 220 8.16 4.89 -29.21
CA GLY A 220 8.22 5.88 -28.14
C GLY A 220 7.03 5.81 -27.20
N GLY A 221 5.79 5.80 -27.75
CA GLY A 221 4.57 5.72 -26.94
C GLY A 221 4.41 4.39 -26.20
N ILE A 222 4.72 3.27 -26.88
CA ILE A 222 4.73 1.94 -26.27
C ILE A 222 5.72 1.88 -25.11
N LYS A 223 6.93 2.43 -25.27
CA LYS A 223 7.94 2.48 -24.21
C LYS A 223 7.44 3.21 -22.97
N VAL A 224 6.81 4.38 -23.13
CA VAL A 224 6.21 5.14 -22.04
C VAL A 224 5.16 4.31 -21.33
N ALA A 225 4.24 3.69 -22.07
CA ALA A 225 3.19 2.84 -21.56
C ALA A 225 3.73 1.68 -20.71
N LEU A 226 4.70 0.93 -21.20
CA LEU A 226 5.30 -0.21 -20.49
C LEU A 226 6.06 0.23 -19.23
N LEU A 227 6.78 1.35 -19.26
CA LEU A 227 7.52 1.86 -18.11
C LEU A 227 6.59 2.28 -16.96
N THR A 228 5.45 2.90 -17.26
CA THR A 228 4.48 3.29 -16.22
C THR A 228 3.86 2.08 -15.53
N THR A 229 3.51 1.03 -16.28
CA THR A 229 3.00 -0.22 -15.71
C THR A 229 4.04 -0.91 -14.85
N LEU A 230 5.28 -1.02 -15.32
CA LEU A 230 6.36 -1.62 -14.56
C LEU A 230 6.57 -0.91 -13.21
N MET A 231 6.57 0.42 -13.20
CA MET A 231 6.68 1.19 -11.94
C MET A 231 5.49 0.96 -11.00
N GLY A 232 4.27 0.88 -11.53
CA GLY A 232 3.08 0.58 -10.75
C GLY A 232 3.15 -0.81 -10.07
N LEU A 233 3.61 -1.81 -10.80
CA LEU A 233 3.81 -3.17 -10.28
C LEU A 233 4.92 -3.24 -9.24
N ILE A 234 6.06 -2.61 -9.48
CA ILE A 234 7.17 -2.55 -8.50
C ILE A 234 6.70 -1.89 -7.20
N ALA A 235 5.98 -0.79 -7.29
CA ALA A 235 5.44 -0.10 -6.12
C ALA A 235 4.48 -1.01 -5.33
N ALA A 236 3.58 -1.72 -6.01
CA ALA A 236 2.65 -2.65 -5.38
C ALA A 236 3.38 -3.81 -4.68
N VAL A 237 4.37 -4.42 -5.34
CA VAL A 237 5.16 -5.53 -4.76
C VAL A 237 5.89 -5.09 -3.49
N ILE A 238 6.53 -3.93 -3.51
CA ILE A 238 7.23 -3.39 -2.33
C ILE A 238 6.24 -3.20 -1.18
N LEU A 239 5.12 -2.52 -1.41
CA LEU A 239 4.10 -2.29 -0.38
C LEU A 239 3.47 -3.59 0.12
N GLN A 240 3.26 -4.59 -0.76
CA GLN A 240 2.72 -5.91 -0.40
C GLN A 240 3.65 -6.68 0.54
N LEU A 241 4.97 -6.60 0.34
CA LEU A 241 5.93 -7.21 1.25
C LEU A 241 5.85 -6.61 2.66
N PHE A 242 5.78 -5.28 2.77
CA PHE A 242 5.61 -4.60 4.05
C PHE A 242 4.25 -4.93 4.70
N TYR A 243 3.18 -4.96 3.92
CA TYR A 243 1.86 -5.32 4.39
C TYR A 243 1.83 -6.71 5.01
N ASN A 244 2.36 -7.71 4.29
CA ASN A 244 2.42 -9.09 4.77
C ASN A 244 3.29 -9.21 6.04
N TYR A 245 4.40 -8.48 6.12
CA TYR A 245 5.22 -8.43 7.31
C TYR A 245 4.45 -7.87 8.52
N ILE A 246 3.68 -6.81 8.35
CA ILE A 246 2.87 -6.20 9.41
C ILE A 246 1.77 -7.16 9.87
N VAL A 247 1.06 -7.80 8.93
CA VAL A 247 -0.02 -8.76 9.24
C VAL A 247 0.52 -9.99 9.97
N SER A 248 1.73 -10.43 9.66
CA SER A 248 2.36 -11.60 10.32
C SER A 248 2.83 -11.32 11.75
N LYS A 249 2.97 -10.07 12.13
CA LYS A 249 3.46 -9.65 13.45
C LYS A 249 2.34 -9.39 14.46
#